data_49731ff574defb73c43a3acc36060914
#
_entry.id   49731ff574defb73c43a3acc36060914
#
_cell.length_a   1.000
_cell.length_b   1.000
_cell.length_c   1.000
_cell.angle_alpha   90.00
_cell.angle_beta   90.00
_cell.angle_gamma   90.00
#
_symmetry.space_group_name_H-M   'P 1'
#
loop_
_entity.id
_entity.type
_entity.pdbx_description
1 polymer ?
#
loop_
_entity_poly.entity_id
_entity_poly.type
_entity_poly.pdbx_seq_one_letter_code
_entity_poly.pdbx_strand_id
1 'polypeptide(L)'
;HEAGSLAFGPRGNLYLSSGDNQDHTQYLYSARTSTNSAVLNGKILRVRPGENGGYTIPPGNLFPPDMPNTRPEIYIMGCRNPFRIAIDQRTSHLYWGENGPADYYCGNLKNVDQKLLPLGYDEFNQARKAGFYGWPFFIGPSESYPSYDFDTNSVTGAFDPKKPLN
;
A
#
# COMPACT_ATOMS: atom_id res chain seq x y z
N HIS A 1 -2.40 -9.60 7.11
CA HIS A 1 -3.34 -8.48 6.89
C HIS A 1 -4.17 -8.76 5.63
N GLU A 2 -5.46 -8.98 5.79
CA GLU A 2 -6.32 -9.42 4.69
C GLU A 2 -7.18 -8.27 4.11
N ALA A 3 -7.45 -7.23 4.90
CA ALA A 3 -8.31 -6.10 4.55
C ALA A 3 -9.70 -6.54 4.03
N GLY A 4 -10.20 -6.03 2.90
CA GLY A 4 -11.44 -6.52 2.29
C GLY A 4 -12.62 -5.55 2.43
N SER A 5 -12.43 -4.28 2.10
CA SER A 5 -13.50 -3.30 1.97
C SER A 5 -13.81 -3.03 0.51
N LEU A 6 -15.10 -2.87 0.21
CA LEU A 6 -15.60 -2.54 -1.12
C LEU A 6 -16.34 -1.21 -1.09
N ALA A 7 -16.15 -0.38 -2.11
CA ALA A 7 -16.91 0.85 -2.31
C ALA A 7 -17.10 1.16 -3.79
N PHE A 8 -18.30 1.65 -4.16
CA PHE A 8 -18.54 2.17 -5.49
C PHE A 8 -18.32 3.70 -5.53
N GLY A 9 -17.61 4.16 -6.53
CA GLY A 9 -17.49 5.57 -6.87
C GLY A 9 -18.63 6.05 -7.78
N PRO A 10 -18.78 7.37 -7.94
CA PRO A 10 -19.94 7.98 -8.63
C PRO A 10 -20.02 7.65 -10.12
N ARG A 11 -18.98 7.11 -10.72
CA ARG A 11 -18.92 6.69 -12.13
C ARG A 11 -19.05 5.18 -12.32
N GLY A 12 -19.53 4.44 -11.30
CA GLY A 12 -19.71 3.01 -11.35
C GLY A 12 -18.41 2.19 -11.30
N ASN A 13 -17.28 2.81 -10.94
CA ASN A 13 -16.07 2.07 -10.65
C ASN A 13 -16.15 1.45 -9.26
N LEU A 14 -15.75 0.19 -9.17
CA LEU A 14 -15.62 -0.53 -7.90
C LEU A 14 -14.19 -0.42 -7.40
N TYR A 15 -14.06 -0.06 -6.13
CA TYR A 15 -12.80 -0.06 -5.39
C TYR A 15 -12.79 -1.23 -4.40
N LEU A 16 -11.67 -1.91 -4.31
CA LEU A 16 -11.44 -3.05 -3.42
C LEU A 16 -10.11 -2.85 -2.69
N SER A 17 -10.11 -2.86 -1.36
CA SER A 17 -8.89 -2.86 -0.58
C SER A 17 -8.37 -4.27 -0.31
N SER A 18 -7.05 -4.45 -0.37
CA SER A 18 -6.34 -5.66 -0.04
C SER A 18 -5.14 -5.35 0.86
N GLY A 19 -5.01 -6.06 1.97
CA GLY A 19 -3.86 -5.95 2.85
C GLY A 19 -2.61 -6.59 2.26
N ASP A 20 -1.46 -6.36 2.88
CA ASP A 20 -0.16 -6.83 2.40
C ASP A 20 0.04 -8.33 2.55
N ASN A 21 -0.92 -9.03 3.17
CA ASN A 21 -0.92 -10.48 3.40
C ASN A 21 0.30 -10.96 4.21
N GLN A 22 0.83 -10.11 5.08
CA GLN A 22 1.97 -10.43 5.92
C GLN A 22 1.55 -10.74 7.36
N ASP A 23 2.26 -11.67 7.94
CA ASP A 23 2.25 -11.87 9.38
C ASP A 23 2.89 -10.63 10.05
N HIS A 24 2.32 -10.24 11.19
CA HIS A 24 2.85 -9.15 12.02
C HIS A 24 4.31 -9.36 12.48
N THR A 25 4.84 -10.59 12.33
CA THR A 25 6.22 -10.93 12.68
C THR A 25 7.24 -10.75 11.55
N GLN A 26 6.79 -10.42 10.31
CA GLN A 26 7.63 -10.44 9.10
C GLN A 26 7.58 -9.12 8.32
N TYR A 27 7.72 -8.04 8.99
CA TYR A 27 7.63 -6.68 8.51
C TYR A 27 8.36 -6.39 7.17
N LEU A 28 9.55 -6.90 6.94
CA LEU A 28 10.31 -6.62 5.71
C LEU A 28 9.95 -7.51 4.52
N TYR A 29 9.22 -8.58 4.72
CA TYR A 29 8.61 -9.31 3.62
C TYR A 29 7.42 -8.55 3.02
N SER A 30 6.77 -7.65 3.78
CA SER A 30 5.73 -6.74 3.28
C SER A 30 6.21 -5.87 2.15
N ALA A 31 7.49 -5.48 2.16
CA ALA A 31 8.12 -4.72 1.07
C ALA A 31 7.93 -5.40 -0.29
N ARG A 32 7.99 -6.72 -0.33
CA ARG A 32 7.86 -7.48 -1.58
C ARG A 32 6.44 -7.52 -2.11
N THR A 33 5.42 -7.45 -1.25
CA THR A 33 4.02 -7.45 -1.66
C THR A 33 3.48 -6.05 -1.89
N SER A 34 3.59 -5.16 -0.92
CA SER A 34 3.02 -3.80 -1.02
C SER A 34 3.69 -2.94 -2.08
N THR A 35 4.97 -3.18 -2.37
CA THR A 35 5.75 -2.49 -3.41
C THR A 35 5.89 -3.27 -4.72
N ASN A 36 5.42 -4.52 -4.76
CA ASN A 36 5.46 -5.31 -5.98
C ASN A 36 4.25 -4.98 -6.86
N SER A 37 4.48 -4.41 -8.03
CA SER A 37 3.45 -4.03 -9.00
C SER A 37 2.77 -5.23 -9.68
N ALA A 38 3.36 -6.43 -9.61
CA ALA A 38 2.83 -7.64 -10.23
C ALA A 38 1.82 -8.41 -9.34
N VAL A 39 1.62 -7.99 -8.09
CA VAL A 39 0.69 -8.62 -7.15
C VAL A 39 -0.35 -7.63 -6.62
N LEU A 40 -1.48 -8.14 -6.13
CA LEU A 40 -2.61 -7.32 -5.70
C LEU A 40 -2.63 -7.05 -4.18
N ASN A 41 -1.66 -7.58 -3.42
CA ASN A 41 -1.55 -7.41 -1.99
C ASN A 41 -0.98 -6.03 -1.61
N GLY A 42 -1.46 -5.44 -0.52
CA GLY A 42 -1.06 -4.10 -0.08
C GLY A 42 -1.49 -2.98 -1.03
N LYS A 43 -2.70 -3.07 -1.56
CA LYS A 43 -3.23 -2.22 -2.63
C LYS A 43 -4.66 -1.80 -2.37
N ILE A 44 -5.09 -0.73 -3.05
CA ILE A 44 -6.51 -0.51 -3.35
C ILE A 44 -6.66 -0.57 -4.85
N LEU A 45 -7.47 -1.53 -5.30
CA LEU A 45 -7.74 -1.80 -6.69
C LEU A 45 -8.91 -0.97 -7.17
N ARG A 46 -8.95 -0.66 -8.47
CA ARG A 46 -10.09 0.00 -9.10
C ARG A 46 -10.39 -0.63 -10.45
N VAL A 47 -11.61 -1.12 -10.58
CA VAL A 47 -12.12 -1.76 -11.80
C VAL A 47 -13.51 -1.23 -12.14
N ARG A 48 -13.96 -1.44 -13.35
CA ARG A 48 -15.35 -1.22 -13.76
C ARG A 48 -16.01 -2.57 -14.00
N PRO A 49 -16.93 -3.01 -13.15
CA PRO A 49 -17.69 -4.25 -13.35
C PRO A 49 -18.49 -4.21 -14.65
N GLY A 50 -18.56 -5.33 -15.33
CA GLY A 50 -19.39 -5.54 -16.51
C GLY A 50 -20.78 -6.09 -16.14
N GLU A 51 -21.80 -5.79 -16.94
CA GLU A 51 -23.18 -6.23 -16.70
C GLU A 51 -23.35 -7.76 -16.76
N ASN A 52 -22.54 -8.43 -17.60
CA ASN A 52 -22.57 -9.88 -17.78
C ASN A 52 -21.43 -10.62 -17.06
N GLY A 53 -20.91 -10.02 -15.99
CA GLY A 53 -19.72 -10.49 -15.28
C GLY A 53 -18.42 -9.95 -15.89
N GLY A 54 -17.29 -10.27 -15.23
CA GLY A 54 -15.99 -9.69 -15.57
C GLY A 54 -15.87 -8.19 -15.21
N TYR A 55 -14.82 -7.58 -15.70
CA TYR A 55 -14.56 -6.15 -15.50
C TYR A 55 -13.66 -5.59 -16.59
N THR A 56 -13.59 -4.25 -16.65
CA THR A 56 -12.64 -3.51 -17.47
C THR A 56 -11.79 -2.60 -16.57
N ILE A 57 -10.65 -2.17 -17.10
CA ILE A 57 -9.75 -1.22 -16.39
C ILE A 57 -10.14 0.21 -16.77
N PRO A 58 -10.61 1.02 -15.81
CA PRO A 58 -10.93 2.42 -16.10
C PRO A 58 -9.63 3.23 -16.28
N PRO A 59 -9.63 4.27 -17.12
CA PRO A 59 -8.46 5.12 -17.30
C PRO A 59 -8.06 5.83 -16.01
N GLY A 60 -6.75 6.03 -15.80
CA GLY A 60 -6.18 6.72 -14.64
C GLY A 60 -5.91 5.81 -13.44
N ASN A 61 -5.81 4.50 -13.62
CA ASN A 61 -5.12 3.61 -12.68
C ASN A 61 -3.61 3.84 -12.72
N LEU A 62 -2.88 3.26 -11.76
CA LEU A 62 -1.46 3.52 -11.59
C LEU A 62 -0.63 3.01 -12.77
N PHE A 63 -1.01 1.88 -13.34
CA PHE A 63 -0.33 1.26 -14.46
C PHE A 63 -1.27 1.12 -15.67
N PRO A 64 -0.78 1.35 -16.91
CA PRO A 64 -1.52 1.06 -18.10
C PRO A 64 -1.69 -0.47 -18.30
N PRO A 65 -2.75 -0.92 -19.02
CA PRO A 65 -3.05 -2.35 -19.17
C PRO A 65 -1.97 -3.19 -19.84
N ASP A 66 -1.14 -2.58 -20.65
CA ASP A 66 -0.09 -3.22 -21.47
C ASP A 66 1.32 -3.14 -20.85
N MET A 67 1.45 -2.56 -19.66
CA MET A 67 2.74 -2.46 -18.97
C MET A 67 3.16 -3.83 -18.41
N PRO A 68 4.32 -4.39 -18.82
CA PRO A 68 4.76 -5.68 -18.35
C PRO A 68 5.10 -5.67 -16.86
N ASN A 69 4.90 -6.82 -16.20
CA ASN A 69 5.15 -7.02 -14.77
C ASN A 69 4.37 -6.08 -13.84
N THR A 70 3.19 -5.61 -14.30
CA THR A 70 2.28 -4.80 -13.48
C THR A 70 0.86 -5.34 -13.50
N ARG A 71 0.06 -4.93 -12.53
CA ARG A 71 -1.36 -5.23 -12.46
C ARG A 71 -2.13 -3.94 -12.73
N PRO A 72 -2.84 -3.84 -13.87
CA PRO A 72 -3.55 -2.62 -14.26
C PRO A 72 -4.75 -2.28 -13.35
N GLU A 73 -5.20 -3.22 -12.53
CA GLU A 73 -6.22 -3.01 -11.51
C GLU A 73 -5.78 -2.06 -10.39
N ILE A 74 -4.47 -1.88 -10.21
CA ILE A 74 -3.91 -1.11 -9.09
C ILE A 74 -4.23 0.38 -9.27
N TYR A 75 -4.92 0.95 -8.26
CA TYR A 75 -5.15 2.38 -8.14
C TYR A 75 -4.25 3.01 -7.08
N ILE A 76 -4.21 2.39 -5.88
CA ILE A 76 -3.29 2.77 -4.80
C ILE A 76 -2.35 1.60 -4.51
N MET A 77 -1.09 1.92 -4.29
CA MET A 77 -0.02 1.00 -3.97
C MET A 77 0.71 1.46 -2.70
N GLY A 78 1.37 0.55 -1.98
CA GLY A 78 2.09 0.89 -0.75
C GLY A 78 1.17 1.03 0.46
N CYS A 79 0.22 0.12 0.60
CA CYS A 79 -0.63 -0.04 1.78
C CYS A 79 -0.18 -1.23 2.62
N ARG A 80 -0.36 -1.15 3.93
CA ARG A 80 -0.18 -2.27 4.86
C ARG A 80 -1.49 -3.04 5.04
N ASN A 81 -2.49 -2.38 5.58
CA ASN A 81 -3.82 -2.96 5.81
C ASN A 81 -4.91 -1.88 5.69
N PRO A 82 -5.30 -1.50 4.47
CA PRO A 82 -6.33 -0.49 4.21
C PRO A 82 -7.71 -1.08 4.56
N PHE A 83 -8.06 -1.04 5.86
CA PHE A 83 -9.13 -1.83 6.44
C PHE A 83 -10.53 -1.37 6.02
N ARG A 84 -10.76 -0.06 5.91
CA ARG A 84 -12.03 0.52 5.45
C ARG A 84 -11.78 1.61 4.44
N ILE A 85 -12.55 1.58 3.35
CA ILE A 85 -12.48 2.59 2.30
C ILE A 85 -13.83 3.27 2.11
N ALA A 86 -13.78 4.53 1.70
CA ALA A 86 -14.96 5.31 1.32
C ALA A 86 -14.64 6.19 0.11
N ILE A 87 -15.62 6.41 -0.76
CA ILE A 87 -15.52 7.31 -1.90
C ILE A 87 -16.48 8.47 -1.71
N ASP A 88 -15.94 9.68 -1.72
CA ASP A 88 -16.78 10.88 -1.79
C ASP A 88 -17.48 10.95 -3.16
N GLN A 89 -18.80 10.86 -3.13
CA GLN A 89 -19.62 10.80 -4.35
C GLN A 89 -19.59 12.09 -5.16
N ARG A 90 -19.23 13.22 -4.56
CA ARG A 90 -19.14 14.53 -5.21
C ARG A 90 -17.76 14.76 -5.86
N THR A 91 -16.68 14.42 -5.15
CA THR A 91 -15.32 14.72 -5.58
C THR A 91 -14.62 13.53 -6.23
N SER A 92 -15.15 12.32 -6.06
CA SER A 92 -14.51 11.04 -6.41
C SER A 92 -13.21 10.78 -5.64
N HIS A 93 -12.93 11.50 -4.56
CA HIS A 93 -11.77 11.24 -3.74
C HIS A 93 -11.97 9.95 -2.94
N LEU A 94 -10.93 9.15 -2.89
CA LEU A 94 -10.87 7.94 -2.09
C LEU A 94 -10.29 8.29 -0.71
N TYR A 95 -10.92 7.77 0.34
CA TYR A 95 -10.47 7.85 1.72
C TYR A 95 -10.34 6.43 2.29
N TRP A 96 -9.34 6.21 3.14
CA TRP A 96 -9.24 4.94 3.86
C TRP A 96 -8.55 5.09 5.21
N GLY A 97 -8.93 4.19 6.14
CA GLY A 97 -8.20 3.95 7.36
C GLY A 97 -7.15 2.88 7.11
N GLU A 98 -5.90 3.23 7.34
CA GLU A 98 -4.75 2.33 7.28
C GLU A 98 -4.43 1.85 8.69
N ASN A 99 -4.41 0.53 8.89
CA ASN A 99 -3.95 -0.03 10.15
C ASN A 99 -2.44 -0.22 10.09
N GLY A 100 -1.73 0.58 10.86
CA GLY A 100 -0.29 0.59 10.96
C GLY A 100 0.30 -0.58 11.75
N PRO A 101 1.63 -0.69 11.82
CA PRO A 101 2.29 -1.71 12.64
C PRO A 101 2.14 -1.37 14.13
N ALA A 102 2.30 -2.37 15.00
CA ALA A 102 2.48 -2.14 16.42
C ALA A 102 3.79 -1.37 16.68
N ASP A 103 3.80 -0.60 17.77
CA ASP A 103 4.96 0.19 18.17
C ASP A 103 6.23 -0.66 18.23
N TYR A 104 7.33 -0.10 17.72
CA TYR A 104 8.68 -0.71 17.72
C TYR A 104 8.80 -2.07 17.03
N TYR A 105 7.84 -2.39 16.14
CA TYR A 105 7.82 -3.70 15.54
C TYR A 105 8.56 -3.75 14.19
N CYS A 106 9.78 -4.30 14.21
CA CYS A 106 10.56 -4.59 13.01
C CYS A 106 10.73 -6.08 12.71
N GLY A 107 9.92 -6.93 13.33
CA GLY A 107 10.14 -8.36 13.25
C GLY A 107 11.52 -8.74 13.83
N ASN A 108 11.98 -9.93 13.50
CA ASN A 108 13.27 -10.46 13.97
C ASN A 108 14.49 -9.92 13.20
N LEU A 109 14.51 -8.61 12.88
CA LEU A 109 15.69 -8.02 12.26
C LEU A 109 16.86 -8.02 13.21
N LYS A 110 17.91 -8.74 12.82
CA LYS A 110 19.17 -8.73 13.56
C LYS A 110 19.82 -7.35 13.40
N ASN A 111 20.42 -6.86 14.48
CA ASN A 111 21.23 -5.63 14.50
C ASN A 111 20.45 -4.33 14.18
N VAL A 112 19.14 -4.30 14.34
CA VAL A 112 18.36 -3.06 14.26
C VAL A 112 18.12 -2.52 15.66
N ASP A 113 18.58 -1.31 15.93
CA ASP A 113 18.20 -0.60 17.15
C ASP A 113 16.72 -0.17 17.03
N GLN A 114 15.87 -0.75 17.84
CA GLN A 114 14.43 -0.46 17.86
C GLN A 114 14.11 1.02 18.11
N LYS A 115 15.01 1.76 18.76
CA LYS A 115 14.86 3.20 19.02
C LYS A 115 14.96 4.06 17.75
N LEU A 116 15.51 3.49 16.67
CA LEU A 116 15.63 4.15 15.36
C LEU A 116 14.43 3.91 14.46
N LEU A 117 13.45 3.15 14.93
CA LEU A 117 12.27 2.82 14.15
C LEU A 117 11.17 3.84 14.40
N PRO A 118 10.40 4.21 13.37
CA PRO A 118 9.18 4.97 13.55
C PRO A 118 8.23 4.26 14.52
N LEU A 119 7.47 5.04 15.26
CA LEU A 119 6.34 4.52 16.02
C LEU A 119 5.29 3.94 15.05
N GLY A 120 4.48 3.02 15.52
CA GLY A 120 3.31 2.56 14.79
C GLY A 120 2.25 3.67 14.70
N TYR A 121 1.80 3.96 13.49
CA TYR A 121 0.73 4.92 13.23
C TYR A 121 -0.40 4.24 12.49
N ASP A 122 -1.62 4.37 13.02
CA ASP A 122 -2.81 4.24 12.20
C ASP A 122 -3.03 5.56 11.45
N GLU A 123 -3.40 5.49 10.18
CA GLU A 123 -3.50 6.67 9.32
C GLU A 123 -4.90 6.82 8.73
N PHE A 124 -5.31 8.07 8.51
CA PHE A 124 -6.43 8.39 7.64
C PHE A 124 -5.90 9.05 6.36
N ASN A 125 -6.00 8.34 5.27
CA ASN A 125 -5.44 8.73 3.99
C ASN A 125 -6.50 9.24 3.02
N GLN A 126 -6.10 10.18 2.15
CA GLN A 126 -6.90 10.67 1.04
C GLN A 126 -6.13 10.55 -0.27
N ALA A 127 -6.75 9.93 -1.29
CA ALA A 127 -6.24 9.92 -2.66
C ALA A 127 -7.16 10.71 -3.61
N ARG A 128 -6.56 11.63 -4.35
CA ARG A 128 -7.22 12.38 -5.43
C ARG A 128 -6.90 11.80 -6.81
N LYS A 129 -5.86 11.00 -6.91
CA LYS A 129 -5.38 10.27 -8.09
C LYS A 129 -4.68 8.99 -7.66
N ALA A 130 -4.40 8.10 -8.60
CA ALA A 130 -3.57 6.92 -8.38
C ALA A 130 -2.18 7.30 -7.88
N GLY A 131 -1.59 6.45 -7.02
CA GLY A 131 -0.28 6.75 -6.45
C GLY A 131 0.25 5.68 -5.51
N PHE A 132 1.50 5.87 -5.08
CA PHE A 132 2.17 5.11 -4.03
C PHE A 132 2.09 5.89 -2.70
N TYR A 133 1.73 5.19 -1.60
CA TYR A 133 1.41 5.79 -0.30
C TYR A 133 2.36 5.39 0.83
N GLY A 134 3.54 4.90 0.50
CA GLY A 134 4.70 4.87 1.38
C GLY A 134 5.06 3.53 2.00
N TRP A 135 4.09 2.71 2.40
CA TRP A 135 4.38 1.43 3.05
C TRP A 135 5.13 0.46 2.12
N PRO A 136 6.20 -0.21 2.58
CA PRO A 136 6.75 -0.24 3.94
C PRO A 136 7.96 0.68 4.14
N PHE A 137 8.18 1.66 3.28
CA PHE A 137 9.35 2.55 3.37
C PHE A 137 9.14 3.74 4.29
N PHE A 138 7.88 4.20 4.41
CA PHE A 138 7.49 5.36 5.19
C PHE A 138 6.19 5.08 5.94
N ILE A 139 6.00 5.78 7.05
CA ILE A 139 4.77 5.75 7.85
C ILE A 139 4.50 7.13 8.46
N GLY A 140 3.23 7.39 8.84
CA GLY A 140 2.80 8.62 9.51
C GLY A 140 3.19 9.88 8.73
N PRO A 141 3.81 10.87 9.37
CA PRO A 141 4.21 12.11 8.70
C PRO A 141 5.45 11.92 7.78
N SER A 142 5.55 10.82 7.08
CA SER A 142 6.68 10.41 6.22
C SER A 142 7.95 10.08 7.01
N GLU A 143 7.79 9.49 8.18
CA GLU A 143 8.91 8.91 8.92
C GLU A 143 9.46 7.70 8.17
N SER A 144 10.78 7.69 7.96
CA SER A 144 11.45 6.66 7.17
C SER A 144 11.78 5.44 8.01
N TYR A 145 11.51 4.28 7.47
CA TYR A 145 12.09 3.04 7.96
C TYR A 145 13.54 2.88 7.50
N PRO A 146 14.37 2.12 8.24
CA PRO A 146 15.72 1.80 7.80
C PRO A 146 15.70 0.93 6.54
N SER A 147 16.59 1.20 5.61
CA SER A 147 16.94 0.26 4.55
C SER A 147 17.78 -0.88 5.14
N TYR A 148 17.46 -2.13 4.75
CA TYR A 148 18.07 -3.31 5.33
C TYR A 148 18.53 -4.29 4.26
N ASP A 149 19.77 -4.72 4.36
CA ASP A 149 20.34 -5.77 3.55
C ASP A 149 20.18 -7.13 4.27
N PHE A 150 19.42 -8.03 3.66
CA PHE A 150 19.15 -9.37 4.20
C PHE A 150 20.29 -10.35 4.07
N ASP A 151 21.19 -10.15 3.10
CA ASP A 151 22.32 -11.03 2.88
C ASP A 151 23.38 -10.81 3.96
N THR A 152 23.61 -9.54 4.31
CA THR A 152 24.56 -9.16 5.36
C THR A 152 23.91 -8.99 6.74
N ASN A 153 22.58 -9.05 6.84
CA ASN A 153 21.83 -8.79 8.07
C ASN A 153 22.21 -7.44 8.72
N SER A 154 22.26 -6.40 7.93
CA SER A 154 22.68 -5.07 8.40
C SER A 154 21.81 -3.94 7.88
N VAL A 155 21.71 -2.86 8.67
CA VAL A 155 21.10 -1.58 8.25
C VAL A 155 22.06 -0.90 7.29
N THR A 156 21.56 -0.51 6.11
CA THR A 156 22.33 0.17 5.05
C THR A 156 22.03 1.66 4.95
N GLY A 157 21.07 2.17 5.73
CA GLY A 157 20.67 3.58 5.75
C GLY A 157 19.19 3.74 6.06
N ALA A 158 18.60 4.84 5.64
CA ALA A 158 17.17 5.11 5.69
C ALA A 158 16.65 5.53 4.32
N PHE A 159 15.38 5.24 4.04
CA PHE A 159 14.74 5.74 2.81
C PHE A 159 14.59 7.27 2.87
N ASP A 160 14.83 7.95 1.75
CA ASP A 160 14.69 9.40 1.64
C ASP A 160 13.29 9.75 1.13
N PRO A 161 12.42 10.37 1.96
CA PRO A 161 11.05 10.72 1.53
C PRO A 161 11.01 11.77 0.41
N LYS A 162 12.12 12.48 0.16
CA LYS A 162 12.27 13.43 -0.95
C LYS A 162 12.72 12.77 -2.25
N LYS A 163 13.16 11.52 -2.16
CA LYS A 163 13.60 10.68 -3.30
C LYS A 163 12.99 9.29 -3.17
N PRO A 164 11.65 9.19 -3.27
CA PRO A 164 10.99 7.88 -3.19
C PRO A 164 11.51 6.98 -4.32
N LEU A 165 11.74 5.71 -3.98
CA LEU A 165 12.05 4.69 -4.99
C LEU A 165 10.79 4.44 -5.83
N ASN A 166 10.88 4.71 -7.12
CA ASN A 166 9.85 4.41 -8.12
C ASN A 166 10.33 3.27 -9.01
#